data_36fac8a70a37ae37e71757e431b222f4
#
_entry.id   36fac8a70a37ae37e71757e431b222f4
#
_cell.length_a   1.000
_cell.length_b   1.000
_cell.length_c   1.000
_cell.angle_alpha   90.00
_cell.angle_beta   90.00
_cell.angle_gamma   90.00
#
_symmetry.space_group_name_H-M   'P 1'
#
loop_
_entity.id
_entity.type
_entity.pdbx_description
1 polymer ?
#
loop_
_entity_poly.entity_id
_entity_poly.type
_entity_poly.pdbx_seq_one_letter_code
_entity_poly.pdbx_strand_id
1 'polypeptide(L)'
;MRASVLLVVPFFTACTEAAIKKVNANPDAVITSHVDGDTVREGEPELLTGQVADADNDTTELNVTWTVAGSEVCPDSTADADGAVSCEATFGAEGGTVILTVSDPTGAGASASVELDVQATDAPVADLTEPTATGQYYADQSIAFRGTVSDTEDSVEDLTITIETDELGDLGLEVEVTSEGDVEAFGLLP
;
A
#
# COMPACT_ATOMS: atom_id res chain seq x y z
N MET A 1 33.64 -82.02 47.55
CA MET A 1 32.65 -80.93 47.48
C MET A 1 33.15 -79.90 46.51
N ARG A 2 32.54 -79.76 45.31
CA ARG A 2 32.88 -78.74 44.31
C ARG A 2 31.79 -77.65 44.36
N ALA A 3 32.14 -76.45 44.77
CA ALA A 3 31.23 -75.32 44.76
C ALA A 3 31.24 -74.70 43.37
N SER A 4 30.10 -74.64 42.67
CA SER A 4 29.87 -73.94 41.44
C SER A 4 29.40 -72.51 41.77
N VAL A 5 30.14 -71.49 41.36
CA VAL A 5 29.75 -70.13 41.47
C VAL A 5 29.05 -69.70 40.15
N LEU A 6 27.78 -69.35 40.21
CA LEU A 6 26.99 -68.86 39.11
C LEU A 6 27.13 -67.31 39.04
N LEU A 7 27.83 -66.81 38.00
CA LEU A 7 27.97 -65.35 37.74
C LEU A 7 26.74 -64.91 36.97
N VAL A 8 25.88 -64.13 37.60
CA VAL A 8 24.75 -63.42 36.90
C VAL A 8 25.22 -62.06 36.45
N VAL A 9 25.33 -61.89 35.15
CA VAL A 9 25.63 -60.57 34.54
C VAL A 9 24.29 -59.85 34.24
N PRO A 10 24.00 -58.70 34.85
CA PRO A 10 22.80 -57.93 34.49
C PRO A 10 23.02 -57.27 33.13
N PHE A 11 22.19 -57.61 32.14
CA PHE A 11 22.06 -56.88 30.90
C PHE A 11 21.23 -55.59 31.17
N PHE A 12 21.90 -54.45 31.23
CA PHE A 12 21.23 -53.15 31.11
C PHE A 12 20.95 -52.91 29.64
N THR A 13 19.69 -53.09 29.24
CA THR A 13 19.20 -52.52 27.96
C THR A 13 19.05 -51.03 28.13
N ALA A 14 20.04 -50.25 27.68
CA ALA A 14 19.90 -48.83 27.52
C ALA A 14 18.94 -48.57 26.34
N CYS A 15 17.68 -48.26 26.65
CA CYS A 15 16.78 -47.66 25.69
C CYS A 15 17.32 -46.24 25.40
N THR A 16 18.04 -46.06 24.31
CA THR A 16 18.33 -44.74 23.78
C THR A 16 17.03 -44.24 23.17
N GLU A 17 16.36 -43.30 23.86
CA GLU A 17 15.29 -42.51 23.24
C GLU A 17 15.92 -41.79 22.02
N ALA A 18 15.52 -42.22 20.84
CA ALA A 18 15.85 -41.44 19.62
C ALA A 18 15.10 -40.10 19.76
N ALA A 19 15.83 -39.03 20.05
CA ALA A 19 15.27 -37.71 20.00
C ALA A 19 14.79 -37.45 18.57
N ILE A 20 13.47 -37.38 18.38
CA ILE A 20 12.89 -36.96 17.11
C ILE A 20 13.28 -35.47 16.95
N LYS A 21 14.19 -35.20 16.02
CA LYS A 21 14.52 -33.82 15.67
C LYS A 21 13.31 -33.24 14.96
N LYS A 22 12.63 -32.30 15.61
CA LYS A 22 11.60 -31.48 14.95
C LYS A 22 12.26 -30.79 13.76
N VAL A 23 11.79 -31.04 12.56
CA VAL A 23 12.24 -30.36 11.35
C VAL A 23 11.37 -29.13 11.21
N ASN A 24 11.99 -27.96 11.10
CA ASN A 24 11.28 -26.72 10.87
C ASN A 24 10.57 -26.76 9.51
N ALA A 25 9.29 -26.40 9.47
CA ALA A 25 8.55 -26.18 8.24
C ALA A 25 8.82 -24.75 7.72
N ASN A 26 8.63 -24.54 6.43
CA ASN A 26 8.58 -23.18 5.91
C ASN A 26 7.18 -22.59 6.16
N PRO A 27 7.06 -21.31 6.48
CA PRO A 27 5.77 -20.66 6.48
C PRO A 27 5.13 -20.60 5.08
N ASP A 28 3.83 -20.34 5.04
CA ASP A 28 3.06 -20.11 3.82
C ASP A 28 2.59 -18.66 3.78
N ALA A 29 2.48 -18.07 2.56
CA ALA A 29 1.93 -16.75 2.31
C ALA A 29 0.98 -16.76 1.13
N VAL A 30 -0.13 -16.01 1.22
CA VAL A 30 -1.10 -15.81 0.15
C VAL A 30 -1.57 -14.36 0.18
N ILE A 31 -1.60 -13.68 -0.97
CA ILE A 31 -2.27 -12.39 -1.14
C ILE A 31 -3.74 -12.67 -1.40
N THR A 32 -4.64 -11.98 -0.69
CA THR A 32 -6.08 -12.25 -0.72
C THR A 32 -6.91 -11.07 -1.28
N SER A 33 -6.31 -9.86 -1.34
CA SER A 33 -7.00 -8.66 -1.85
C SER A 33 -7.13 -8.62 -3.36
N HIS A 34 -6.11 -9.09 -4.07
CA HIS A 34 -5.98 -8.91 -5.53
C HIS A 34 -5.53 -10.20 -6.21
N VAL A 35 -5.80 -10.29 -7.52
CA VAL A 35 -5.28 -11.33 -8.40
C VAL A 35 -4.52 -10.69 -9.57
N ASP A 36 -3.72 -11.48 -10.30
CA ASP A 36 -2.99 -10.99 -11.46
C ASP A 36 -3.93 -10.35 -12.50
N GLY A 37 -3.59 -9.13 -12.92
CA GLY A 37 -4.33 -8.34 -13.90
C GLY A 37 -5.47 -7.50 -13.30
N ASP A 38 -5.65 -7.47 -11.97
CA ASP A 38 -6.53 -6.49 -11.35
C ASP A 38 -5.97 -5.08 -11.57
N THR A 39 -6.87 -4.11 -11.71
CA THR A 39 -6.51 -2.73 -12.01
C THR A 39 -6.52 -1.89 -10.74
N VAL A 40 -5.48 -1.07 -10.56
CA VAL A 40 -5.38 -0.06 -9.51
C VAL A 40 -5.03 1.29 -10.13
N ARG A 41 -5.34 2.40 -9.45
CA ARG A 41 -5.01 3.74 -9.93
C ARG A 41 -3.68 4.24 -9.37
N GLU A 42 -2.92 4.94 -10.20
CA GLU A 42 -1.71 5.63 -9.77
C GLU A 42 -2.04 6.70 -8.72
N GLY A 43 -1.25 6.74 -7.64
CA GLY A 43 -1.38 7.74 -6.59
C GLY A 43 -2.51 7.51 -5.58
N GLU A 44 -3.46 6.61 -5.86
CA GLU A 44 -4.53 6.27 -4.91
C GLU A 44 -4.09 5.21 -3.90
N PRO A 45 -4.55 5.31 -2.63
CA PRO A 45 -4.25 4.30 -1.62
C PRO A 45 -5.09 3.04 -1.83
N GLU A 46 -4.42 1.90 -1.92
CA GLU A 46 -5.03 0.58 -2.03
C GLU A 46 -4.76 -0.27 -0.79
N LEU A 47 -5.77 -0.98 -0.32
CA LEU A 47 -5.64 -1.90 0.80
C LEU A 47 -5.23 -3.29 0.33
N LEU A 48 -3.97 -3.62 0.54
CA LEU A 48 -3.44 -4.97 0.32
C LEU A 48 -3.75 -5.84 1.54
N THR A 49 -4.29 -7.03 1.31
CA THR A 49 -4.52 -8.01 2.37
C THR A 49 -3.94 -9.36 1.98
N GLY A 50 -3.52 -10.11 2.99
CA GLY A 50 -2.96 -11.44 2.81
C GLY A 50 -3.20 -12.34 4.02
N GLN A 51 -2.79 -13.58 3.88
CA GLN A 51 -2.82 -14.59 4.91
C GLN A 51 -1.47 -15.27 4.99
N VAL A 52 -0.93 -15.40 6.21
CA VAL A 52 0.29 -16.15 6.50
C VAL A 52 0.02 -17.24 7.52
N ALA A 53 0.75 -18.34 7.45
CA ALA A 53 0.64 -19.45 8.37
C ALA A 53 1.98 -20.17 8.51
N ASP A 54 2.19 -20.81 9.66
CA ASP A 54 3.32 -21.68 9.90
C ASP A 54 2.87 -22.89 10.74
N ALA A 55 3.46 -24.06 10.47
CA ALA A 55 3.12 -25.29 11.19
C ALA A 55 3.81 -25.40 12.55
N ASP A 56 4.86 -24.63 12.78
CA ASP A 56 5.76 -24.75 13.91
C ASP A 56 5.80 -23.51 14.80
N ASN A 57 5.36 -22.34 14.28
CA ASN A 57 5.41 -21.05 14.92
C ASN A 57 4.03 -20.38 14.94
N ASP A 58 3.76 -19.61 15.99
CA ASP A 58 2.56 -18.77 16.04
C ASP A 58 2.65 -17.66 14.98
N THR A 59 1.54 -17.32 14.36
CA THR A 59 1.48 -16.31 13.27
C THR A 59 2.02 -14.95 13.70
N THR A 60 1.82 -14.58 14.97
CA THR A 60 2.32 -13.34 15.57
C THR A 60 3.84 -13.29 15.77
N GLU A 61 4.53 -14.43 15.62
CA GLU A 61 6.00 -14.52 15.66
C GLU A 61 6.64 -14.44 14.28
N LEU A 62 5.82 -14.48 13.22
CA LEU A 62 6.29 -14.38 11.85
C LEU A 62 6.66 -12.95 11.49
N ASN A 63 7.76 -12.79 10.78
CA ASN A 63 8.17 -11.52 10.22
C ASN A 63 7.56 -11.37 8.82
N VAL A 64 6.84 -10.28 8.61
CA VAL A 64 6.08 -10.00 7.37
C VAL A 64 6.64 -8.76 6.70
N THR A 65 6.83 -8.82 5.39
CA THR A 65 7.28 -7.69 4.58
C THR A 65 6.44 -7.60 3.31
N TRP A 66 5.94 -6.39 3.03
CA TRP A 66 5.29 -6.06 1.78
C TRP A 66 6.22 -5.23 0.90
N THR A 67 6.28 -5.56 -0.39
CA THR A 67 6.95 -4.72 -1.39
C THR A 67 6.05 -4.42 -2.56
N VAL A 68 6.09 -3.18 -3.06
CA VAL A 68 5.42 -2.73 -4.27
C VAL A 68 6.47 -2.19 -5.22
N ALA A 69 6.49 -2.67 -6.46
CA ALA A 69 7.49 -2.30 -7.47
C ALA A 69 8.96 -2.39 -6.96
N GLY A 70 9.22 -3.38 -6.09
CA GLY A 70 10.53 -3.60 -5.49
C GLY A 70 10.90 -2.72 -4.29
N SER A 71 10.03 -1.79 -3.89
CA SER A 71 10.21 -0.95 -2.70
C SER A 71 9.42 -1.50 -1.54
N GLU A 72 10.02 -1.54 -0.35
CA GLU A 72 9.34 -1.96 0.87
C GLU A 72 8.28 -0.91 1.25
N VAL A 73 7.07 -1.41 1.54
CA VAL A 73 5.95 -0.64 2.06
C VAL A 73 5.48 -1.25 3.39
N CYS A 74 4.82 -0.47 4.24
CA CYS A 74 4.32 -0.94 5.54
C CYS A 74 5.37 -1.66 6.40
N PRO A 75 6.48 -1.00 6.78
CA PRO A 75 7.61 -1.64 7.48
C PRO A 75 7.24 -2.22 8.86
N ASP A 76 6.12 -1.78 9.45
CA ASP A 76 5.62 -2.26 10.74
C ASP A 76 4.49 -3.29 10.61
N SER A 77 4.34 -3.92 9.43
CA SER A 77 3.30 -4.92 9.19
C SER A 77 3.55 -6.18 10.02
N THR A 78 2.53 -6.61 10.74
CA THR A 78 2.54 -7.83 11.57
C THR A 78 1.30 -8.66 11.29
N ALA A 79 1.43 -9.99 11.41
CA ALA A 79 0.27 -10.87 11.35
C ALA A 79 -0.50 -10.85 12.68
N ASP A 80 -1.82 -10.94 12.59
CA ASP A 80 -2.65 -11.20 13.77
C ASP A 80 -2.63 -12.68 14.17
N ALA A 81 -3.38 -13.02 15.23
CA ALA A 81 -3.43 -14.40 15.74
C ALA A 81 -4.06 -15.39 14.76
N ASP A 82 -4.86 -14.92 13.81
CA ASP A 82 -5.47 -15.73 12.76
C ASP A 82 -4.60 -15.74 11.48
N GLY A 83 -3.48 -15.02 11.49
CA GLY A 83 -2.53 -14.93 10.39
C GLY A 83 -2.90 -13.91 9.31
N ALA A 84 -3.91 -13.08 9.55
CA ALA A 84 -4.25 -12.01 8.62
C ALA A 84 -3.22 -10.88 8.68
N VAL A 85 -2.87 -10.35 7.51
CA VAL A 85 -1.95 -9.24 7.32
C VAL A 85 -2.56 -8.21 6.39
N SER A 86 -2.30 -6.92 6.64
CA SER A 86 -2.78 -5.83 5.80
C SER A 86 -1.73 -4.73 5.65
N CYS A 87 -1.81 -4.02 4.54
CA CYS A 87 -0.92 -2.92 4.20
C CYS A 87 -1.68 -1.94 3.29
N GLU A 88 -1.71 -0.66 3.62
CA GLU A 88 -2.17 0.38 2.72
C GLU A 88 -0.98 0.92 1.93
N ALA A 89 -1.04 0.85 0.61
CA ALA A 89 0.04 1.26 -0.27
C ALA A 89 -0.50 2.05 -1.47
N THR A 90 0.32 2.97 -1.98
CA THR A 90 0.05 3.69 -3.22
C THR A 90 0.94 3.13 -4.33
N PHE A 91 0.42 3.14 -5.56
CA PHE A 91 1.11 2.67 -6.74
C PHE A 91 1.59 3.86 -7.58
N GLY A 92 2.83 3.80 -8.06
CA GLY A 92 3.34 4.75 -9.05
C GLY A 92 3.34 4.14 -10.45
N ALA A 93 3.63 4.95 -11.47
CA ALA A 93 3.72 4.52 -12.87
C ALA A 93 4.77 3.41 -13.13
N GLU A 94 5.61 3.09 -12.14
CA GLU A 94 6.72 2.13 -12.27
C GLU A 94 6.28 0.66 -12.26
N GLY A 95 5.00 0.38 -12.05
CA GLY A 95 4.43 -0.97 -12.12
C GLY A 95 3.72 -1.43 -10.85
N GLY A 96 2.94 -2.49 -11.01
CA GLY A 96 2.03 -3.06 -10.01
C GLY A 96 2.48 -4.37 -9.38
N THR A 97 3.75 -4.75 -9.45
CA THR A 97 4.21 -5.98 -8.78
C THR A 97 4.14 -5.84 -7.27
N VAL A 98 3.27 -6.61 -6.62
CA VAL A 98 3.13 -6.70 -5.17
C VAL A 98 3.70 -8.04 -4.70
N ILE A 99 4.54 -8.01 -3.67
CA ILE A 99 5.09 -9.22 -3.06
C ILE A 99 4.85 -9.17 -1.56
N LEU A 100 4.23 -10.22 -1.03
CA LEU A 100 4.15 -10.53 0.39
C LEU A 100 5.21 -11.57 0.72
N THR A 101 6.16 -11.21 1.56
CA THR A 101 7.20 -12.11 2.06
C THR A 101 6.97 -12.39 3.54
N VAL A 102 7.10 -13.65 3.94
CA VAL A 102 7.02 -14.08 5.34
C VAL A 102 8.25 -14.89 5.70
N SER A 103 8.76 -14.69 6.91
CA SER A 103 9.82 -15.54 7.48
C SER A 103 9.56 -15.87 8.93
N ASP A 104 9.97 -17.07 9.34
CA ASP A 104 9.91 -17.54 10.72
C ASP A 104 11.13 -17.06 11.54
N PRO A 105 11.13 -17.23 12.87
CA PRO A 105 12.28 -16.88 13.72
C PRO A 105 13.58 -17.63 13.42
N THR A 106 13.52 -18.74 12.69
CA THR A 106 14.71 -19.52 12.30
C THR A 106 15.27 -19.12 10.94
N GLY A 107 14.55 -18.26 10.19
CA GLY A 107 14.94 -17.73 8.89
C GLY A 107 14.44 -18.55 7.70
N ALA A 108 13.55 -19.53 7.90
CA ALA A 108 12.85 -20.15 6.79
C ALA A 108 11.72 -19.20 6.33
N GLY A 109 11.43 -19.17 5.03
CA GLY A 109 10.49 -18.19 4.49
C GLY A 109 9.77 -18.65 3.23
N ALA A 110 8.73 -17.88 2.88
CA ALA A 110 7.97 -18.01 1.67
C ALA A 110 7.55 -16.62 1.14
N SER A 111 7.08 -16.56 -0.10
CA SER A 111 6.52 -15.34 -0.67
C SER A 111 5.36 -15.66 -1.60
N ALA A 112 4.40 -14.72 -1.67
CA ALA A 112 3.35 -14.68 -2.68
C ALA A 112 3.51 -13.39 -3.49
N SER A 113 3.12 -13.40 -4.76
CA SER A 113 3.16 -12.22 -5.62
C SER A 113 1.93 -12.13 -6.49
N VAL A 114 1.52 -10.89 -6.79
CA VAL A 114 0.53 -10.56 -7.82
C VAL A 114 1.06 -9.42 -8.68
N GLU A 115 0.66 -9.40 -9.95
CA GLU A 115 0.97 -8.33 -10.90
C GLU A 115 -0.31 -7.55 -11.17
N LEU A 116 -0.33 -6.26 -10.84
CA LEU A 116 -1.47 -5.36 -11.01
C LEU A 116 -1.25 -4.44 -12.20
N ASP A 117 -2.32 -4.14 -12.92
CA ASP A 117 -2.33 -3.16 -13.99
C ASP A 117 -2.55 -1.77 -13.37
N VAL A 118 -1.47 -0.95 -13.34
CA VAL A 118 -1.54 0.43 -12.82
C VAL A 118 -2.03 1.35 -13.93
N GLN A 119 -3.20 1.95 -13.72
CA GLN A 119 -3.71 3.01 -14.59
C GLN A 119 -3.10 4.34 -14.16
N ALA A 120 -2.39 4.98 -15.09
CA ALA A 120 -1.88 6.33 -14.86
C ALA A 120 -3.05 7.31 -14.69
N THR A 121 -2.89 8.29 -13.82
CA THR A 121 -3.79 9.43 -13.69
C THR A 121 -3.18 10.60 -14.43
N ASP A 122 -3.94 11.22 -15.35
CA ASP A 122 -3.54 12.44 -16.00
C ASP A 122 -3.75 13.64 -15.06
N ALA A 123 -2.94 14.70 -15.21
CA ALA A 123 -3.14 15.90 -14.43
C ALA A 123 -4.36 16.68 -14.95
N PRO A 124 -5.20 17.25 -14.06
CA PRO A 124 -6.30 18.13 -14.48
C PRO A 124 -5.83 19.27 -15.36
N VAL A 125 -6.64 19.65 -16.32
CA VAL A 125 -6.40 20.80 -17.21
C VAL A 125 -7.24 21.97 -16.74
N ALA A 126 -6.60 23.12 -16.53
CA ALA A 126 -7.25 24.38 -16.21
C ALA A 126 -6.87 25.45 -17.25
N ASP A 127 -7.87 26.16 -17.76
CA ASP A 127 -7.69 27.28 -18.68
C ASP A 127 -8.39 28.53 -18.13
N LEU A 128 -7.62 29.61 -17.89
CA LEU A 128 -8.13 30.87 -17.38
C LEU A 128 -8.41 31.83 -18.57
N THR A 129 -9.67 32.19 -18.76
CA THR A 129 -10.11 33.06 -19.83
C THR A 129 -10.26 34.51 -19.40
N GLU A 130 -10.58 34.77 -18.14
CA GLU A 130 -10.64 36.10 -17.51
C GLU A 130 -10.00 36.04 -16.12
N PRO A 131 -9.20 37.06 -15.72
CA PRO A 131 -8.88 38.32 -16.45
C PRO A 131 -7.91 38.06 -17.59
N THR A 132 -8.06 38.82 -18.70
CA THR A 132 -7.16 38.72 -19.84
C THR A 132 -5.81 39.38 -19.55
N ALA A 133 -4.71 38.84 -20.09
CA ALA A 133 -3.35 39.37 -19.89
C ALA A 133 -3.16 40.81 -20.35
N THR A 134 -4.01 41.30 -21.24
CA THR A 134 -3.96 42.69 -21.78
C THR A 134 -5.05 43.58 -21.20
N GLY A 135 -5.88 43.08 -20.30
CA GLY A 135 -6.93 43.82 -19.60
C GLY A 135 -6.35 44.90 -18.68
N GLN A 136 -7.14 45.93 -18.43
CA GLN A 136 -6.86 46.94 -17.42
C GLN A 136 -7.84 46.79 -16.28
N TYR A 137 -7.31 46.52 -15.09
CA TYR A 137 -8.09 46.27 -13.90
C TYR A 137 -7.73 47.26 -12.80
N TYR A 138 -8.71 47.64 -11.99
CA TYR A 138 -8.54 48.62 -10.90
C TYR A 138 -8.63 47.88 -9.57
N ALA A 139 -7.73 48.20 -8.66
CA ALA A 139 -7.62 47.53 -7.34
C ALA A 139 -8.88 47.67 -6.43
N ASP A 140 -9.72 48.68 -6.70
CA ASP A 140 -10.94 48.95 -5.93
C ASP A 140 -12.21 48.40 -6.60
N GLN A 141 -12.07 47.60 -7.64
CA GLN A 141 -13.18 47.00 -8.36
C GLN A 141 -13.13 45.48 -8.26
N SER A 142 -14.31 44.90 -8.20
CA SER A 142 -14.44 43.43 -8.27
C SER A 142 -14.05 42.95 -9.67
N ILE A 143 -13.16 41.99 -9.72
CA ILE A 143 -12.69 41.33 -10.92
C ILE A 143 -13.36 39.96 -11.00
N ALA A 144 -13.86 39.63 -12.19
CA ALA A 144 -14.33 38.28 -12.47
C ALA A 144 -13.13 37.41 -12.90
N PHE A 145 -13.04 36.24 -12.31
CA PHE A 145 -12.16 35.17 -12.75
C PHE A 145 -13.04 34.13 -13.42
N ARG A 146 -12.78 33.80 -14.65
CA ARG A 146 -13.49 32.80 -15.42
C ARG A 146 -12.55 31.92 -16.17
N GLY A 147 -12.91 30.67 -16.24
CA GLY A 147 -12.12 29.64 -16.91
C GLY A 147 -12.86 28.35 -17.06
N THR A 148 -12.12 27.35 -17.46
CA THR A 148 -12.63 25.97 -17.51
C THR A 148 -11.65 25.02 -16.84
N VAL A 149 -12.18 23.98 -16.23
CA VAL A 149 -11.40 22.86 -15.69
C VAL A 149 -11.95 21.55 -16.24
N SER A 150 -11.09 20.60 -16.49
CA SER A 150 -11.47 19.25 -16.89
C SER A 150 -10.42 18.26 -16.48
N ASP A 151 -10.85 17.05 -16.25
CA ASP A 151 -10.01 15.87 -16.06
C ASP A 151 -10.57 14.73 -16.91
N THR A 152 -9.72 13.77 -17.29
CA THR A 152 -10.12 12.64 -18.13
C THR A 152 -10.69 11.50 -17.29
N GLU A 153 -10.22 11.37 -16.07
CA GLU A 153 -10.52 10.29 -15.14
C GLU A 153 -11.47 10.72 -14.02
N ASP A 154 -11.36 11.98 -13.57
CA ASP A 154 -12.11 12.47 -12.43
C ASP A 154 -13.24 13.41 -12.84
N SER A 155 -14.33 13.36 -12.06
CA SER A 155 -15.42 14.31 -12.28
C SER A 155 -15.04 15.70 -11.77
N VAL A 156 -15.57 16.74 -12.41
CA VAL A 156 -15.29 18.13 -12.01
C VAL A 156 -15.64 18.40 -10.53
N GLU A 157 -16.59 17.66 -9.98
CA GLU A 157 -17.04 17.78 -8.59
C GLU A 157 -15.98 17.31 -7.58
N ASP A 158 -15.04 16.45 -8.03
CA ASP A 158 -13.96 15.90 -7.21
C ASP A 158 -12.69 16.76 -7.28
N LEU A 159 -12.63 17.74 -8.21
CA LEU A 159 -11.48 18.62 -8.37
C LEU A 159 -11.45 19.73 -7.32
N THR A 160 -10.28 19.98 -6.75
CA THR A 160 -10.03 21.14 -5.87
C THR A 160 -9.49 22.29 -6.71
N ILE A 161 -10.20 23.43 -6.72
CA ILE A 161 -9.84 24.58 -7.54
C ILE A 161 -9.44 25.74 -6.63
N THR A 162 -8.24 26.29 -6.86
CA THR A 162 -7.73 27.49 -6.19
C THR A 162 -7.34 28.54 -7.23
N ILE A 163 -7.52 29.82 -6.88
CA ILE A 163 -7.10 30.95 -7.72
C ILE A 163 -5.97 31.66 -7.00
N GLU A 164 -4.80 31.67 -7.62
CA GLU A 164 -3.58 32.22 -7.04
C GLU A 164 -3.00 33.33 -7.92
N THR A 165 -2.22 34.20 -7.30
CA THR A 165 -1.38 35.18 -8.02
C THR A 165 0.07 35.01 -7.58
N ASP A 166 1.01 35.36 -8.46
CA ASP A 166 2.46 35.28 -8.18
C ASP A 166 2.89 36.11 -6.96
N GLU A 167 2.20 37.23 -6.68
CA GLU A 167 2.57 38.14 -5.61
C GLU A 167 1.87 37.84 -4.28
N LEU A 168 0.65 37.31 -4.32
CA LEU A 168 -0.21 37.16 -3.11
C LEU A 168 -0.47 35.71 -2.73
N GLY A 169 -0.13 34.75 -3.60
CA GLY A 169 -0.50 33.34 -3.43
C GLY A 169 -2.01 33.15 -3.62
N ASP A 170 -2.59 32.22 -2.88
CA ASP A 170 -4.02 31.90 -2.89
C ASP A 170 -4.85 33.13 -2.47
N LEU A 171 -5.80 33.50 -3.32
CA LEU A 171 -6.69 34.64 -3.08
C LEU A 171 -7.84 34.30 -2.13
N GLY A 172 -8.06 33.04 -1.79
CA GLY A 172 -9.12 32.59 -0.89
C GLY A 172 -10.52 32.91 -1.38
N LEU A 173 -10.73 32.94 -2.71
CA LEU A 173 -12.01 33.26 -3.31
C LEU A 173 -12.97 32.07 -3.24
N GLU A 174 -14.26 32.37 -3.11
CA GLU A 174 -15.30 31.36 -3.29
C GLU A 174 -15.46 31.10 -4.80
N VAL A 175 -15.19 29.85 -5.20
CA VAL A 175 -15.20 29.42 -6.60
C VAL A 175 -16.48 28.65 -6.88
N GLU A 176 -17.27 29.10 -7.83
CA GLU A 176 -18.42 28.36 -8.36
C GLU A 176 -17.98 27.57 -9.59
N VAL A 177 -18.37 26.29 -9.62
CA VAL A 177 -18.05 25.37 -10.73
C VAL A 177 -19.30 24.68 -11.21
N THR A 178 -19.50 24.64 -12.52
CA THR A 178 -20.59 23.87 -13.12
C THR A 178 -20.17 22.43 -13.38
N SER A 179 -21.15 21.53 -13.53
CA SER A 179 -20.89 20.12 -13.91
C SER A 179 -20.21 19.97 -15.29
N GLU A 180 -20.17 21.05 -16.09
CA GLU A 180 -19.52 21.09 -17.41
C GLU A 180 -18.07 21.59 -17.31
N GLY A 181 -17.65 22.02 -16.10
CA GLY A 181 -16.30 22.50 -15.83
C GLY A 181 -16.10 24.00 -16.01
N ASP A 182 -17.18 24.78 -16.23
CA ASP A 182 -17.07 26.24 -16.23
C ASP A 182 -16.84 26.75 -14.80
N VAL A 183 -15.83 27.58 -14.65
CA VAL A 183 -15.40 28.18 -13.38
C VAL A 183 -15.71 29.67 -13.36
N GLU A 184 -16.31 30.15 -12.27
CA GLU A 184 -16.51 31.55 -12.00
C GLU A 184 -16.18 31.91 -10.54
N ALA A 185 -15.43 32.97 -10.34
CA ALA A 185 -15.18 33.57 -9.03
C ALA A 185 -15.10 35.11 -9.14
N PHE A 186 -15.36 35.77 -8.03
CA PHE A 186 -15.28 37.26 -7.98
C PHE A 186 -14.43 37.67 -6.77
N GLY A 187 -13.52 38.61 -7.01
CA GLY A 187 -12.64 39.12 -5.98
C GLY A 187 -12.16 40.53 -6.20
N LEU A 188 -11.68 41.12 -5.11
CA LEU A 188 -10.94 42.39 -5.15
C LEU A 188 -9.46 42.05 -5.08
N LEU A 189 -8.68 42.57 -6.01
CA LEU A 189 -7.22 42.57 -5.86
C LEU A 189 -6.83 43.74 -4.95
N PRO A 190 -5.97 43.52 -3.97
CA PRO A 190 -5.49 44.55 -3.06
C PRO A 190 -4.57 45.56 -3.73
#